data_d38edf837c6ca685a24b7ef554c51d80
#
_entry.id   d38edf837c6ca685a24b7ef554c51d80
#
_cell.length_a   1.000
_cell.length_b   1.000
_cell.length_c   1.000
_cell.angle_alpha   90.00
_cell.angle_beta   90.00
_cell.angle_gamma   90.00
#
_symmetry.space_group_name_H-M   'P 1'
#
loop_
_entity.id
_entity.type
_entity.pdbx_description
1 polymer ?
#
loop_
_entity_poly.entity_id
_entity_poly.type
_entity_poly.pdbx_seq_one_letter_code
_entity_poly.pdbx_strand_id
1 'polypeptide(L)'
;MKKTLVVTSAIQGIYCLLSMLSMALLGVYHFGYGEPYAEICFRVGALLFAGTVFGLLIPVACEITNTVTFFVRLRSLTRRQIIVSACVILGWAVLSVLLLLASIVVFVSVTGGV
;
A
#
# COMPACT_ATOMS: atom_id res chain seq x y z
N MET A 1 -11.64 16.26 10.83
CA MET A 1 -11.54 14.85 10.47
C MET A 1 -11.59 14.60 8.96
N LYS A 2 -12.50 15.25 8.24
CA LYS A 2 -12.64 15.07 6.79
C LYS A 2 -11.33 15.35 6.04
N LYS A 3 -10.66 16.46 6.36
CA LYS A 3 -9.38 16.81 5.74
C LYS A 3 -8.29 15.77 6.05
N THR A 4 -8.22 15.30 7.27
CA THR A 4 -7.24 14.29 7.68
C THR A 4 -7.45 12.99 6.91
N LEU A 5 -8.71 12.53 6.79
CA LEU A 5 -9.04 11.32 6.03
C LEU A 5 -8.70 11.48 4.55
N VAL A 6 -8.98 12.63 3.95
CA VAL A 6 -8.66 12.88 2.54
C VAL A 6 -7.15 12.86 2.31
N VAL A 7 -6.38 13.55 3.13
CA VAL A 7 -4.92 13.61 3.00
C VAL A 7 -4.29 12.24 3.22
N THR A 8 -4.68 11.53 4.28
CA THR A 8 -4.13 10.20 4.56
C THR A 8 -4.55 9.19 3.51
N SER A 9 -5.78 9.26 2.99
CA SER A 9 -6.24 8.40 1.90
C SER A 9 -5.45 8.64 0.63
N ALA A 10 -5.14 9.90 0.30
CA ALA A 10 -4.31 10.23 -0.86
C ALA A 10 -2.89 9.64 -0.71
N ILE A 11 -2.28 9.78 0.47
CA ILE A 11 -0.94 9.23 0.74
C ILE A 11 -0.96 7.70 0.64
N GLN A 12 -1.94 7.06 1.27
CA GLN A 12 -2.08 5.60 1.21
C GLN A 12 -2.38 5.11 -0.20
N GLY A 13 -3.19 5.86 -0.96
CA GLY A 13 -3.48 5.55 -2.37
C GLY A 13 -2.22 5.58 -3.23
N ILE A 14 -1.37 6.58 -3.07
CA ILE A 14 -0.09 6.68 -3.78
C ILE A 14 0.81 5.50 -3.39
N TYR A 15 0.89 5.18 -2.10
CA TYR A 15 1.66 4.04 -1.62
C TYR A 15 1.18 2.72 -2.25
N CYS A 16 -0.13 2.51 -2.30
CA CYS A 16 -0.73 1.32 -2.92
C CYS A 16 -0.44 1.25 -4.42
N LEU A 17 -0.51 2.38 -5.14
CA LEU A 17 -0.17 2.44 -6.56
C LEU A 17 1.30 2.07 -6.81
N LEU A 18 2.22 2.55 -5.97
CA LEU A 18 3.63 2.18 -6.08
C LEU A 18 3.85 0.70 -5.81
N SER A 19 3.14 0.12 -4.86
CA SER A 19 3.19 -1.32 -4.59
C SER A 19 2.69 -2.13 -5.78
N MET A 20 1.56 -1.72 -6.37
CA MET A 20 1.02 -2.39 -7.56
C MET A 20 1.97 -2.29 -8.75
N LEU A 21 2.59 -1.13 -8.96
CA LEU A 21 3.56 -0.94 -10.02
C LEU A 21 4.78 -1.84 -9.83
N SER A 22 5.26 -1.96 -8.60
CA SER A 22 6.35 -2.89 -8.25
C SER A 22 6.00 -4.32 -8.63
N MET A 23 4.80 -4.78 -8.25
CA MET A 23 4.32 -6.12 -8.59
C MET A 23 4.21 -6.32 -10.09
N ALA A 24 3.69 -5.33 -10.82
CA ALA A 24 3.55 -5.39 -12.27
C ALA A 24 4.90 -5.52 -12.97
N LEU A 25 5.90 -4.73 -12.55
CA LEU A 25 7.23 -4.77 -13.11
C LEU A 25 7.92 -6.11 -12.84
N LEU A 26 7.78 -6.66 -11.64
CA LEU A 26 8.31 -7.97 -11.30
C LEU A 26 7.61 -9.07 -12.10
N GLY A 27 6.31 -8.94 -12.31
CA GLY A 27 5.56 -9.86 -13.17
C GLY A 27 6.02 -9.83 -14.62
N VAL A 28 6.26 -8.64 -15.16
CA VAL A 28 6.81 -8.48 -16.52
C VAL A 28 8.18 -9.14 -16.63
N TYR A 29 9.03 -8.97 -15.63
CA TYR A 29 10.31 -9.66 -15.59
C TYR A 29 10.14 -11.19 -15.62
N HIS A 30 9.23 -11.72 -14.82
CA HIS A 30 9.00 -13.16 -14.72
C HIS A 30 8.50 -13.75 -16.05
N PHE A 31 7.54 -13.09 -16.70
CA PHE A 31 6.97 -13.55 -17.97
C PHE A 31 7.85 -13.23 -19.17
N GLY A 32 8.63 -12.14 -19.10
CA GLY A 32 9.52 -11.73 -20.16
C GLY A 32 10.98 -12.15 -19.97
N TYR A 33 11.21 -13.18 -19.19
CA TYR A 33 12.57 -13.64 -18.88
C TYR A 33 13.37 -13.92 -20.16
N GLY A 34 14.56 -13.36 -20.23
CA GLY A 34 15.42 -13.48 -21.40
C GLY A 34 15.35 -12.31 -22.38
N GLU A 35 14.35 -11.44 -22.24
CA GLU A 35 14.24 -10.24 -23.06
C GLU A 35 15.11 -9.11 -22.49
N PRO A 36 15.63 -8.20 -23.34
CA PRO A 36 16.50 -7.10 -22.86
C PRO A 36 15.81 -6.19 -21.84
N TYR A 37 14.51 -5.95 -22.01
CA TYR A 37 13.75 -5.08 -21.11
C TYR A 37 13.47 -5.73 -19.73
N ALA A 38 13.51 -7.05 -19.64
CA ALA A 38 13.19 -7.78 -18.42
C ALA A 38 14.13 -7.41 -17.26
N GLU A 39 15.41 -7.26 -17.54
CA GLU A 39 16.40 -6.88 -16.52
C GLU A 39 16.11 -5.50 -15.94
N ILE A 40 15.77 -4.53 -16.80
CA ILE A 40 15.42 -3.18 -16.38
C ILE A 40 14.15 -3.21 -15.53
N CYS A 41 13.13 -3.96 -15.96
CA CYS A 41 11.89 -4.13 -15.21
C CYS A 41 12.14 -4.75 -13.83
N PHE A 42 13.02 -5.74 -13.75
CA PHE A 42 13.38 -6.36 -12.47
C PHE A 42 14.07 -5.35 -11.54
N ARG A 43 15.04 -4.60 -12.04
CA ARG A 43 15.78 -3.62 -11.25
C ARG A 43 14.83 -2.54 -10.70
N VAL A 44 14.00 -1.98 -11.56
CA VAL A 44 13.03 -0.94 -11.15
C VAL A 44 11.99 -1.52 -10.19
N GLY A 45 11.47 -2.70 -10.49
CA GLY A 45 10.51 -3.38 -9.64
C GLY A 45 11.07 -3.72 -8.26
N ALA A 46 12.30 -4.23 -8.21
CA ALA A 46 12.97 -4.53 -6.94
C ALA A 46 13.25 -3.27 -6.13
N LEU A 47 13.66 -2.18 -6.80
CA LEU A 47 13.88 -0.89 -6.16
C LEU A 47 12.58 -0.34 -5.56
N LEU A 48 11.47 -0.40 -6.30
CA LEU A 48 10.15 0.00 -5.81
C LEU A 48 9.69 -0.88 -4.67
N PHE A 49 9.91 -2.18 -4.75
CA PHE A 49 9.59 -3.12 -3.67
C PHE A 49 10.36 -2.77 -2.39
N ALA A 50 11.66 -2.53 -2.51
CA ALA A 50 12.48 -2.12 -1.37
C ALA A 50 11.97 -0.79 -0.78
N GLY A 51 11.63 0.17 -1.65
CA GLY A 51 11.06 1.45 -1.23
C GLY A 51 9.74 1.28 -0.48
N THR A 52 8.86 0.40 -0.94
CA THR A 52 7.58 0.14 -0.25
C THR A 52 7.78 -0.57 1.08
N VAL A 53 8.74 -1.49 1.17
CA VAL A 53 9.05 -2.17 2.45
C VAL A 53 9.65 -1.20 3.45
N PHE A 54 10.65 -0.41 3.04
CA PHE A 54 11.26 0.58 3.92
C PHE A 54 10.30 1.73 4.24
N GLY A 55 9.39 2.07 3.33
CA GLY A 55 8.37 3.08 3.54
C GLY A 55 7.13 2.59 4.27
N LEU A 56 7.15 1.38 4.82
CA LEU A 56 6.00 0.78 5.52
C LEU A 56 5.51 1.63 6.69
N LEU A 57 6.38 2.46 7.28
CA LEU A 57 6.01 3.37 8.35
C LEU A 57 4.98 4.41 7.89
N ILE A 58 4.94 4.76 6.60
CA ILE A 58 4.01 5.76 6.07
C ILE A 58 2.55 5.32 6.23
N PRO A 59 2.12 4.15 5.71
CA PRO A 59 0.75 3.70 5.92
C PRO A 59 0.42 3.41 7.38
N VAL A 60 1.39 2.92 8.16
CA VAL A 60 1.21 2.69 9.60
C VAL A 60 0.96 4.01 10.33
N ALA A 61 1.74 5.05 10.03
CA ALA A 61 1.55 6.38 10.61
C ALA A 61 0.19 6.97 10.22
N CYS A 62 -0.23 6.81 8.96
CA CYS A 62 -1.54 7.25 8.49
C CYS A 62 -2.67 6.55 9.25
N GLU A 63 -2.58 5.24 9.43
CA GLU A 63 -3.59 4.47 10.16
C GLU A 63 -3.67 4.88 11.63
N ILE A 64 -2.52 5.06 12.29
CA ILE A 64 -2.48 5.52 13.68
C ILE A 64 -3.10 6.91 13.79
N THR A 65 -2.74 7.84 12.91
CA THR A 65 -3.28 9.20 12.90
C THR A 65 -4.79 9.19 12.70
N ASN A 66 -5.29 8.41 11.75
CA ASN A 66 -6.72 8.29 11.48
C ASN A 66 -7.46 7.71 12.68
N THR A 67 -6.94 6.66 13.29
CA THR A 67 -7.55 6.00 14.44
C THR A 67 -7.60 6.93 15.64
N VAL A 68 -6.51 7.62 15.96
CA VAL A 68 -6.44 8.57 17.08
C VAL A 68 -7.42 9.72 16.83
N THR A 69 -7.43 10.31 15.64
CA THR A 69 -8.34 11.39 15.30
C THR A 69 -9.80 10.95 15.39
N PHE A 70 -10.11 9.74 14.93
CA PHE A 70 -11.44 9.16 15.01
C PHE A 70 -11.91 9.07 16.47
N PHE A 71 -11.10 8.51 17.36
CA PHE A 71 -11.46 8.36 18.76
C PHE A 71 -11.56 9.70 19.50
N VAL A 72 -10.65 10.63 19.19
CA VAL A 72 -10.68 11.97 19.82
C VAL A 72 -11.96 12.72 19.44
N ARG A 73 -12.40 12.58 18.18
CA ARG A 73 -13.58 13.31 17.67
C ARG A 73 -14.86 12.48 17.67
N LEU A 74 -14.84 11.30 18.28
CA LEU A 74 -15.97 10.36 18.25
C LEU A 74 -17.27 11.00 18.70
N ARG A 75 -17.23 11.82 19.77
CA ARG A 75 -18.42 12.45 20.34
C ARG A 75 -19.00 13.55 19.45
N SER A 76 -18.19 14.18 18.61
CA SER A 76 -18.62 15.26 17.72
C SER A 76 -19.08 14.77 16.36
N LEU A 77 -18.93 13.47 16.07
CA LEU A 77 -19.29 12.89 14.78
C LEU A 77 -20.74 12.41 14.79
N THR A 78 -21.43 12.61 13.66
CA THR A 78 -22.75 12.01 13.47
C THR A 78 -22.61 10.51 13.22
N ARG A 79 -23.69 9.76 13.42
CA ARG A 79 -23.68 8.30 13.19
C ARG A 79 -23.18 7.92 11.80
N ARG A 80 -23.61 8.67 10.77
CA ARG A 80 -23.16 8.45 9.39
C ARG A 80 -21.66 8.67 9.24
N GLN A 81 -21.13 9.75 9.83
CA GLN A 81 -19.71 10.06 9.78
C GLN A 81 -18.87 8.98 10.49
N ILE A 82 -19.36 8.46 11.61
CA ILE A 82 -18.70 7.37 12.34
C ILE A 82 -18.59 6.14 11.46
N ILE A 83 -19.68 5.73 10.80
CA ILE A 83 -19.70 4.56 9.93
C ILE A 83 -18.77 4.75 8.74
N VAL A 84 -18.86 5.88 8.05
CA VAL A 84 -18.00 6.16 6.88
C VAL A 84 -16.52 6.19 7.28
N SER A 85 -16.18 6.87 8.36
CA SER A 85 -14.79 6.98 8.83
C SER A 85 -14.23 5.61 9.22
N ALA A 86 -15.00 4.82 9.95
CA ALA A 86 -14.59 3.46 10.34
C ALA A 86 -14.36 2.57 9.10
N CYS A 87 -15.27 2.63 8.12
CA CYS A 87 -15.14 1.87 6.88
C CYS A 87 -13.89 2.28 6.10
N VAL A 88 -13.60 3.57 5.99
CA VAL A 88 -12.41 4.06 5.28
C VAL A 88 -11.12 3.59 5.98
N ILE A 89 -11.05 3.72 7.29
CA ILE A 89 -9.88 3.32 8.08
C ILE A 89 -9.63 1.82 7.94
N LEU A 90 -10.66 1.01 8.16
CA LEU A 90 -10.56 -0.44 8.05
C LEU A 90 -10.25 -0.88 6.62
N GLY A 91 -10.86 -0.26 5.64
CA GLY A 91 -10.62 -0.56 4.23
C GLY A 91 -9.16 -0.35 3.83
N TRP A 92 -8.56 0.77 4.23
CA TRP A 92 -7.16 1.04 3.95
C TRP A 92 -6.22 0.07 4.67
N ALA A 93 -6.53 -0.28 5.93
CA ALA A 93 -5.74 -1.24 6.68
C ALA A 93 -5.72 -2.60 5.99
N VAL A 94 -6.89 -3.11 5.61
CA VAL A 94 -7.02 -4.40 4.92
C VAL A 94 -6.32 -4.37 3.58
N LEU A 95 -6.53 -3.32 2.78
CA LEU A 95 -5.91 -3.18 1.47
C LEU A 95 -4.39 -3.13 1.57
N SER A 96 -3.85 -2.37 2.52
CA SER A 96 -2.41 -2.26 2.74
C SER A 96 -1.78 -3.59 3.12
N VAL A 97 -2.41 -4.34 4.02
CA VAL A 97 -1.94 -5.67 4.43
C VAL A 97 -1.97 -6.64 3.26
N LEU A 98 -3.07 -6.68 2.50
CA LEU A 98 -3.19 -7.56 1.35
C LEU A 98 -2.15 -7.25 0.27
N LEU A 99 -1.92 -5.96 -0.02
CA LEU A 99 -0.92 -5.56 -1.00
C LEU A 99 0.50 -5.90 -0.53
N LEU A 100 0.79 -5.74 0.74
CA LEU A 100 2.09 -6.12 1.29
C LEU A 100 2.34 -7.61 1.16
N LEU A 101 1.36 -8.43 1.55
CA LEU A 101 1.47 -9.89 1.42
C LEU A 101 1.62 -10.31 -0.04
N ALA A 102 0.82 -9.73 -0.94
CA ALA A 102 0.92 -10.00 -2.38
C ALA A 102 2.30 -9.60 -2.93
N SER A 103 2.83 -8.45 -2.53
CA SER A 103 4.15 -8.00 -2.95
C SER A 103 5.24 -8.96 -2.50
N ILE A 104 5.18 -9.43 -1.26
CA ILE A 104 6.14 -10.40 -0.73
C ILE A 104 6.07 -11.71 -1.52
N VAL A 105 4.86 -12.21 -1.78
CA VAL A 105 4.66 -13.44 -2.55
C VAL A 105 5.22 -13.30 -3.96
N VAL A 106 4.91 -12.19 -4.64
CA VAL A 106 5.42 -11.93 -6.00
C VAL A 106 6.93 -11.85 -6.01
N PHE A 107 7.52 -11.12 -5.08
CA PHE A 107 8.97 -10.96 -5.00
C PHE A 107 9.67 -12.29 -4.76
N VAL A 108 9.17 -13.08 -3.81
CA VAL A 108 9.74 -14.41 -3.51
C VAL A 108 9.58 -15.34 -4.72
N SER A 109 8.43 -15.31 -5.39
CA SER A 109 8.20 -16.15 -6.58
C SER A 109 9.15 -15.80 -7.72
N VAL A 110 9.46 -14.51 -7.90
CA VAL A 110 10.33 -14.04 -8.97
C VAL A 110 11.82 -14.28 -8.65
N THR A 111 12.23 -14.10 -7.39
CA THR A 111 13.63 -14.13 -6.99
C THR A 111 14.05 -15.41 -6.27
N GLY A 112 13.18 -15.96 -5.45
CA GLY A 112 13.52 -17.09 -4.57
C GLY A 112 12.79 -18.37 -4.86
N GLY A 113 11.79 -18.33 -5.73
CA GLY A 113 11.00 -19.50 -6.11
C GLY A 113 11.66 -20.40 -7.11
N VAL A 114 12.90 -20.21 -7.31
CA VAL A 114 13.69 -20.96 -8.30
C VAL A 114 14.13 -22.30 -7.73
#